data_a5adf21a288b686f1fceca98df1f107a
#
_entry.id   a5adf21a288b686f1fceca98df1f107a
#
_cell.length_a   1.000
_cell.length_b   1.000
_cell.length_c   1.000
_cell.angle_alpha   90.00
_cell.angle_beta   90.00
_cell.angle_gamma   90.00
#
_symmetry.space_group_name_H-M   'P 1'
#
loop_
_entity.id
_entity.type
_entity.pdbx_description
1 polymer ?
#
loop_
_entity_poly.entity_id
_entity_poly.type
_entity_poly.pdbx_seq_one_letter_code
_entity_poly.pdbx_strand_id
1 'polypeptide(L)'
;MNRAARCVLALSVAVTVQAAAGGLVPIDDWNDYPLGALPLTAPSKWSIYSSMPVFKQPPAIVVDNGRRVLRLKTDRETMAIGRTIRADIAMVSMLVWEWKPLVLPAGGDVRQFAVNRNDQAARLVLWFDAPLFGNRRAIGYIWDSNAPVGEIVRQRDRHTDRALLVVRSGSTGLGRWHRETRHVYEDYRRIFREEPADLLAVTLESHSDDVKGESAVLFGTIRLQPK
;
A
#
# COMPACT_ATOMS: atom_id res chain seq x y z
N MET A 1 9.19 -22.17 18.41
CA MET A 1 10.47 -21.53 17.99
C MET A 1 10.15 -20.47 16.96
N ASN A 2 10.05 -19.21 17.41
CA ASN A 2 9.67 -18.08 16.58
C ASN A 2 10.86 -17.60 15.75
N ARG A 3 10.81 -17.82 14.44
CA ARG A 3 11.72 -17.16 13.50
C ARG A 3 11.19 -15.76 13.20
N ALA A 4 11.62 -14.79 13.98
CA ALA A 4 11.46 -13.37 13.63
C ALA A 4 12.29 -13.09 12.37
N ALA A 5 11.63 -12.87 11.24
CA ALA A 5 12.28 -12.46 10.01
C ALA A 5 12.85 -11.05 10.18
N ARG A 6 14.16 -10.93 10.11
CA ARG A 6 14.89 -9.67 10.06
C ARG A 6 14.67 -9.03 8.68
N CYS A 7 13.82 -8.03 8.59
CA CYS A 7 13.78 -7.14 7.44
C CYS A 7 15.04 -6.24 7.47
N VAL A 8 16.06 -6.61 6.74
CA VAL A 8 17.20 -5.73 6.45
C VAL A 8 16.80 -4.84 5.29
N LEU A 9 16.55 -3.56 5.57
CA LEU A 9 16.32 -2.53 4.56
C LEU A 9 17.66 -2.25 3.85
N ALA A 10 17.84 -2.81 2.67
CA ALA A 10 18.92 -2.39 1.77
C ALA A 10 18.51 -1.06 1.13
N LEU A 11 19.08 0.04 1.60
CA LEU A 11 18.92 1.36 1.00
C LEU A 11 19.73 1.41 -0.30
N SER A 12 19.09 1.18 -1.44
CA SER A 12 19.64 1.59 -2.72
C SER A 12 19.34 3.07 -2.96
N VAL A 13 20.33 3.81 -3.42
CA VAL A 13 20.34 5.26 -3.66
C VAL A 13 19.09 5.68 -4.43
N ALA A 14 18.21 6.42 -3.77
CA ALA A 14 16.96 6.90 -4.32
C ALA A 14 17.17 8.25 -5.01
N VAL A 15 16.69 8.37 -6.23
CA VAL A 15 16.44 9.65 -6.88
C VAL A 15 15.35 10.34 -6.09
N THR A 16 15.70 11.36 -5.33
CA THR A 16 14.76 12.22 -4.60
C THR A 16 13.95 13.03 -5.60
N VAL A 17 12.68 12.67 -5.78
CA VAL A 17 11.71 13.62 -6.34
C VAL A 17 11.36 14.59 -5.22
N GLN A 18 12.05 15.70 -5.16
CA GLN A 18 11.73 16.80 -4.26
C GLN A 18 10.47 17.48 -4.84
N ALA A 19 9.34 17.38 -4.16
CA ALA A 19 8.15 18.13 -4.54
C ALA A 19 8.49 19.61 -4.47
N ALA A 20 8.36 20.30 -5.59
CA ALA A 20 8.36 21.77 -5.61
C ALA A 20 7.23 22.25 -4.68
N ALA A 21 7.47 23.31 -3.92
CA ALA A 21 6.55 23.84 -2.92
C ALA A 21 5.11 23.91 -3.44
N GLY A 22 4.20 23.11 -2.85
CA GLY A 22 2.76 23.17 -3.08
C GLY A 22 2.20 22.52 -4.33
N GLY A 23 2.99 21.72 -5.09
CA GLY A 23 2.55 21.06 -6.33
C GLY A 23 2.04 19.64 -6.16
N LEU A 24 1.38 19.12 -7.22
CA LEU A 24 0.98 17.72 -7.33
C LEU A 24 2.22 16.82 -7.34
N VAL A 25 2.22 15.77 -6.51
CA VAL A 25 3.25 14.73 -6.46
C VAL A 25 2.71 13.43 -7.06
N PRO A 26 3.05 13.11 -8.32
CA PRO A 26 2.62 11.86 -8.93
C PRO A 26 3.36 10.69 -8.28
N ILE A 27 2.62 9.70 -7.80
CA ILE A 27 3.20 8.45 -7.33
C ILE A 27 3.34 7.51 -8.51
N ASP A 28 2.25 7.19 -9.21
CA ASP A 28 2.31 6.49 -10.49
C ASP A 28 0.98 6.60 -11.28
N ASP A 29 1.07 6.43 -12.61
CA ASP A 29 -0.07 6.27 -13.51
C ASP A 29 0.12 5.10 -14.49
N TRP A 30 1.23 4.39 -14.35
CA TRP A 30 1.65 3.16 -15.05
C TRP A 30 1.99 3.32 -16.53
N ASN A 31 1.96 4.53 -17.08
CA ASN A 31 2.19 4.78 -18.51
C ASN A 31 3.65 4.60 -18.92
N ASP A 32 4.60 4.77 -17.98
CA ASP A 32 6.04 4.63 -18.23
C ASP A 32 6.50 3.17 -18.37
N TYR A 33 5.64 2.18 -18.10
CA TYR A 33 6.03 0.77 -18.07
C TYR A 33 5.49 -0.01 -19.27
N PRO A 34 6.24 -0.99 -19.80
CA PRO A 34 5.75 -1.91 -20.80
C PRO A 34 4.64 -2.81 -20.25
N LEU A 35 3.79 -3.32 -21.14
CA LEU A 35 2.82 -4.36 -20.78
C LEU A 35 3.55 -5.65 -20.38
N GLY A 36 2.97 -6.39 -19.43
CA GLY A 36 3.54 -7.62 -18.90
C GLY A 36 4.12 -7.44 -17.51
N ALA A 37 5.09 -8.25 -17.12
CA ALA A 37 5.70 -8.19 -15.80
C ALA A 37 6.29 -6.81 -15.49
N LEU A 38 5.92 -6.23 -14.34
CA LEU A 38 6.50 -4.97 -13.89
C LEU A 38 7.96 -5.18 -13.52
N PRO A 39 8.90 -4.41 -14.10
CA PRO A 39 10.28 -4.44 -13.66
C PRO A 39 10.40 -4.01 -12.19
N LEU A 40 11.07 -4.82 -11.36
CA LEU A 40 11.27 -4.56 -9.92
C LEU A 40 12.74 -4.33 -9.54
N THR A 41 13.58 -4.14 -10.54
CA THR A 41 15.00 -3.82 -10.40
C THR A 41 15.32 -2.53 -11.13
N ALA A 42 16.38 -1.83 -10.74
CA ALA A 42 16.80 -0.61 -11.41
C ALA A 42 16.87 -0.79 -12.95
N PRO A 43 16.40 0.19 -13.74
CA PRO A 43 16.02 1.55 -13.36
C PRO A 43 14.55 1.74 -12.93
N SER A 44 13.81 0.68 -12.60
CA SER A 44 12.43 0.79 -12.16
C SER A 44 12.32 1.64 -10.89
N LYS A 45 11.22 2.41 -10.79
CA LYS A 45 10.86 3.17 -9.61
C LYS A 45 10.30 2.28 -8.49
N TRP A 46 9.89 1.05 -8.81
CA TRP A 46 9.31 0.06 -7.90
C TRP A 46 10.28 -1.08 -7.61
N SER A 47 10.24 -1.59 -6.40
CA SER A 47 11.04 -2.71 -5.95
C SER A 47 10.21 -3.67 -5.09
N ILE A 48 10.73 -4.87 -4.87
CA ILE A 48 10.09 -5.84 -3.96
C ILE A 48 10.18 -5.30 -2.53
N TYR A 49 9.04 -5.28 -1.84
CA TYR A 49 8.95 -4.88 -0.43
C TYR A 49 8.46 -6.04 0.46
N SER A 50 8.41 -7.24 -0.07
CA SER A 50 8.01 -8.46 0.63
C SER A 50 9.22 -9.19 1.20
N SER A 51 9.01 -9.91 2.30
CA SER A 51 9.98 -10.88 2.82
C SER A 51 10.16 -12.10 1.91
N MET A 52 9.25 -12.29 0.96
CA MET A 52 9.31 -13.35 -0.06
C MET A 52 9.64 -12.72 -1.42
N PRO A 53 10.87 -12.86 -1.89
CA PRO A 53 11.33 -12.17 -3.10
C PRO A 53 10.82 -12.80 -4.41
N VAL A 54 10.16 -13.93 -4.35
CA VAL A 54 9.65 -14.65 -5.53
C VAL A 54 8.15 -14.78 -5.44
N PHE A 55 7.45 -14.21 -6.41
CA PHE A 55 6.00 -14.30 -6.55
C PHE A 55 5.63 -15.41 -7.53
N LYS A 56 4.57 -16.17 -7.26
CA LYS A 56 4.01 -17.15 -8.21
C LYS A 56 3.60 -16.49 -9.52
N GLN A 57 3.01 -15.29 -9.40
CA GLN A 57 2.70 -14.42 -10.53
C GLN A 57 3.28 -13.04 -10.25
N PRO A 58 4.20 -12.52 -11.09
CA PRO A 58 4.76 -11.19 -10.84
C PRO A 58 3.69 -10.11 -10.94
N PRO A 59 3.87 -8.96 -10.25
CA PRO A 59 3.09 -7.76 -10.52
C PRO A 59 3.19 -7.46 -12.02
N ALA A 60 2.08 -7.05 -12.63
CA ALA A 60 2.06 -6.87 -14.08
C ALA A 60 1.30 -5.60 -14.48
N ILE A 61 1.78 -4.96 -15.55
CA ILE A 61 1.06 -3.89 -16.22
C ILE A 61 0.13 -4.52 -17.25
N VAL A 62 -1.15 -4.21 -17.11
CA VAL A 62 -2.22 -4.71 -18.00
C VAL A 62 -3.03 -3.55 -18.54
N VAL A 63 -3.84 -3.82 -19.57
CA VAL A 63 -4.82 -2.84 -20.08
C VAL A 63 -6.19 -3.15 -19.50
N ASP A 64 -6.81 -2.15 -18.88
CA ASP A 64 -8.20 -2.19 -18.44
C ASP A 64 -8.91 -0.92 -18.91
N ASN A 65 -10.01 -1.07 -19.65
CA ASN A 65 -10.75 0.04 -20.24
C ASN A 65 -9.86 1.02 -21.05
N GLY A 66 -8.92 0.49 -21.85
CA GLY A 66 -8.03 1.28 -22.70
C GLY A 66 -6.88 1.99 -22.01
N ARG A 67 -6.70 1.84 -20.69
CA ARG A 67 -5.59 2.45 -19.92
C ARG A 67 -4.68 1.41 -19.30
N ARG A 68 -3.40 1.74 -19.14
CA ARG A 68 -2.45 0.91 -18.41
C ARG A 68 -2.72 1.01 -16.92
N VAL A 69 -2.67 -0.12 -16.23
CA VAL A 69 -2.90 -0.24 -14.79
C VAL A 69 -2.00 -1.34 -14.22
N LEU A 70 -1.65 -1.23 -12.95
CA LEU A 70 -0.94 -2.29 -12.24
C LEU A 70 -1.93 -3.37 -11.80
N ARG A 71 -1.62 -4.63 -12.06
CA ARG A 71 -2.30 -5.80 -11.49
C ARG A 71 -1.42 -6.48 -10.45
N LEU A 72 -1.96 -6.67 -9.24
CA LEU A 72 -1.44 -7.60 -8.25
C LEU A 72 -2.40 -8.80 -8.15
N LYS A 73 -1.86 -10.01 -8.19
CA LYS A 73 -2.63 -11.26 -8.00
C LYS A 73 -1.82 -12.20 -7.12
N THR A 74 -2.46 -12.76 -6.09
CA THR A 74 -1.84 -13.68 -5.14
C THR A 74 -2.67 -14.97 -5.00
N ASP A 75 -1.99 -16.09 -4.76
CA ASP A 75 -2.57 -17.38 -4.42
C ASP A 75 -1.78 -17.95 -3.24
N ARG A 76 -2.34 -17.84 -2.04
CA ARG A 76 -1.71 -18.29 -0.78
C ARG A 76 -0.32 -17.69 -0.57
N GLU A 77 -0.19 -16.42 -0.90
CA GLU A 77 1.06 -15.66 -0.76
C GLU A 77 0.80 -14.20 -0.41
N THR A 78 1.83 -13.53 0.06
CA THR A 78 1.87 -12.09 0.27
C THR A 78 2.69 -11.43 -0.82
N MET A 79 2.11 -10.42 -1.47
CA MET A 79 2.81 -9.60 -2.45
C MET A 79 2.83 -8.15 -1.96
N ALA A 80 4.02 -7.57 -1.89
CA ALA A 80 4.21 -6.16 -1.60
C ALA A 80 5.31 -5.59 -2.50
N ILE A 81 5.00 -4.51 -3.18
CA ILE A 81 5.95 -3.70 -3.94
C ILE A 81 5.99 -2.30 -3.37
N GLY A 82 7.17 -1.68 -3.38
CA GLY A 82 7.38 -0.37 -2.77
C GLY A 82 8.10 0.60 -3.71
N ARG A 83 7.80 1.87 -3.51
CA ARG A 83 8.47 2.99 -4.17
C ARG A 83 8.87 4.02 -3.12
N THR A 84 10.16 4.40 -3.12
CA THR A 84 10.63 5.54 -2.31
C THR A 84 10.09 6.83 -2.91
N ILE A 85 9.54 7.68 -2.03
CA ILE A 85 9.04 9.00 -2.39
C ILE A 85 9.15 9.89 -1.15
N ARG A 86 9.72 11.09 -1.31
CA ARG A 86 9.74 12.06 -0.23
C ARG A 86 8.72 13.16 -0.49
N ALA A 87 7.87 13.40 0.51
CA ALA A 87 6.89 14.47 0.45
C ALA A 87 6.57 14.98 1.85
N ASP A 88 6.51 16.30 1.99
CA ASP A 88 5.98 16.96 3.18
C ASP A 88 4.44 16.85 3.15
N ILE A 89 3.90 16.05 4.05
CA ILE A 89 2.45 15.80 4.14
C ILE A 89 1.67 17.03 4.63
N ALA A 90 2.32 18.00 5.27
CA ALA A 90 1.68 19.26 5.59
C ALA A 90 1.40 20.09 4.32
N MET A 91 2.24 19.96 3.30
CA MET A 91 2.09 20.67 2.03
C MET A 91 1.20 19.93 1.02
N VAL A 92 1.31 18.59 0.94
CA VAL A 92 0.55 17.76 0.00
C VAL A 92 -0.29 16.75 0.76
N SER A 93 -1.27 17.25 1.48
CA SER A 93 -2.04 16.51 2.48
C SER A 93 -3.09 15.55 1.92
N MET A 94 -3.44 15.65 0.64
CA MET A 94 -4.48 14.83 0.03
C MET A 94 -3.89 13.71 -0.80
N LEU A 95 -4.16 12.46 -0.42
CA LEU A 95 -3.89 11.27 -1.22
C LEU A 95 -5.11 10.97 -2.08
N VAL A 96 -4.89 10.82 -3.38
CA VAL A 96 -5.91 10.39 -4.35
C VAL A 96 -5.41 9.15 -5.06
N TRP A 97 -6.22 8.08 -5.09
CA TRP A 97 -5.87 6.87 -5.82
C TRP A 97 -7.10 6.18 -6.41
N GLU A 98 -6.84 5.29 -7.34
CA GLU A 98 -7.85 4.45 -7.96
C GLU A 98 -7.50 2.98 -7.79
N TRP A 99 -8.48 2.17 -7.45
CA TRP A 99 -8.35 0.72 -7.39
C TRP A 99 -9.61 0.01 -7.87
N LYS A 100 -9.44 -1.24 -8.28
CA LYS A 100 -10.51 -2.12 -8.73
C LYS A 100 -10.20 -3.52 -8.23
N PRO A 101 -10.63 -3.91 -7.01
CA PRO A 101 -10.52 -5.27 -6.55
C PRO A 101 -11.36 -6.20 -7.43
N LEU A 102 -10.77 -7.34 -7.77
CA LEU A 102 -11.39 -8.37 -8.62
C LEU A 102 -11.75 -9.60 -7.81
N VAL A 103 -10.89 -9.98 -6.85
CA VAL A 103 -11.07 -11.13 -5.96
C VAL A 103 -10.68 -10.73 -4.56
N LEU A 104 -11.55 -10.99 -3.58
CA LEU A 104 -11.25 -10.81 -2.16
C LEU A 104 -10.82 -12.14 -1.54
N PRO A 105 -9.82 -12.14 -0.64
CA PRO A 105 -9.47 -13.33 0.12
C PRO A 105 -10.62 -13.70 1.07
N ALA A 106 -11.25 -14.83 0.82
CA ALA A 106 -12.42 -15.26 1.58
C ALA A 106 -12.07 -15.46 3.06
N GLY A 107 -12.78 -14.77 3.95
CA GLY A 107 -12.53 -14.85 5.39
C GLY A 107 -11.44 -13.89 5.91
N GLY A 108 -10.83 -13.06 5.05
CA GLY A 108 -9.91 -12.00 5.46
C GLY A 108 -10.63 -10.99 6.36
N ASP A 109 -10.00 -10.61 7.47
CA ASP A 109 -10.54 -9.66 8.44
C ASP A 109 -9.38 -9.04 9.23
N VAL A 110 -9.11 -7.78 9.00
CA VAL A 110 -7.99 -7.07 9.63
C VAL A 110 -8.03 -7.09 11.16
N ARG A 111 -9.20 -7.21 11.78
CA ARG A 111 -9.39 -7.31 13.23
C ARG A 111 -8.88 -8.64 13.80
N GLN A 112 -8.75 -9.65 12.95
CA GLN A 112 -8.36 -11.01 13.32
C GLN A 112 -6.91 -11.33 12.95
N PHE A 113 -6.03 -10.32 12.91
CA PHE A 113 -4.63 -10.54 12.55
C PHE A 113 -3.89 -11.50 13.50
N ALA A 114 -4.26 -11.53 14.78
CA ALA A 114 -3.67 -12.43 15.79
C ALA A 114 -3.95 -13.93 15.54
N VAL A 115 -4.97 -14.24 14.73
CA VAL A 115 -5.35 -15.61 14.36
C VAL A 115 -5.17 -15.89 12.88
N ASN A 116 -4.24 -15.16 12.22
CA ASN A 116 -3.86 -15.33 10.83
C ASN A 116 -5.03 -15.21 9.86
N ARG A 117 -5.77 -14.10 9.93
CA ARG A 117 -6.82 -13.73 8.97
C ARG A 117 -6.64 -12.31 8.44
N ASN A 118 -5.42 -11.78 8.52
CA ASN A 118 -5.09 -10.41 8.13
C ASN A 118 -4.81 -10.29 6.61
N ASP A 119 -5.65 -10.88 5.78
CA ASP A 119 -5.54 -10.82 4.34
C ASP A 119 -6.49 -9.79 3.74
N GLN A 120 -5.98 -8.94 2.86
CA GLN A 120 -6.74 -7.97 2.08
C GLN A 120 -6.28 -8.00 0.63
N ALA A 121 -7.25 -7.90 -0.29
CA ALA A 121 -6.94 -7.86 -1.72
C ALA A 121 -6.18 -6.60 -2.12
N ALA A 122 -6.44 -5.49 -1.46
CA ALA A 122 -5.87 -4.21 -1.81
C ALA A 122 -5.44 -3.45 -0.55
N ARG A 123 -4.16 -3.13 -0.46
CA ARG A 123 -3.59 -2.20 0.53
C ARG A 123 -2.73 -1.17 -0.18
N LEU A 124 -2.93 0.09 0.14
CA LEU A 124 -2.01 1.19 -0.17
C LEU A 124 -1.47 1.70 1.16
N VAL A 125 -0.17 1.53 1.39
CA VAL A 125 0.45 1.89 2.68
C VAL A 125 1.43 3.03 2.48
N LEU A 126 1.27 4.06 3.28
CA LEU A 126 2.16 5.21 3.39
C LEU A 126 3.12 4.99 4.55
N TRP A 127 4.43 5.08 4.29
CA TRP A 127 5.50 4.93 5.27
C TRP A 127 6.11 6.28 5.55
N PHE A 128 6.09 6.71 6.81
CA PHE A 128 6.61 7.99 7.25
C PHE A 128 8.02 7.84 7.80
N ASP A 129 8.76 8.94 7.86
CA ASP A 129 10.09 8.95 8.46
C ASP A 129 10.00 8.55 9.95
N ALA A 130 11.07 7.95 10.44
CA ALA A 130 11.10 7.59 11.84
C ALA A 130 11.34 8.85 12.67
N PRO A 131 10.60 9.08 13.78
CA PRO A 131 10.99 10.09 14.73
C PRO A 131 12.37 9.75 15.29
N LEU A 132 13.08 10.76 15.82
CA LEU A 132 14.41 10.57 16.46
C LEU A 132 14.39 9.45 17.51
N PHE A 133 13.26 9.29 18.19
CA PHE A 133 13.01 8.23 19.17
C PHE A 133 11.64 7.64 18.92
N GLY A 134 11.58 6.33 18.70
CA GLY A 134 10.32 5.59 18.55
C GLY A 134 10.22 4.77 17.29
N ASN A 135 9.05 4.20 17.09
CA ASN A 135 8.76 3.32 15.96
C ASN A 135 8.42 4.13 14.70
N ARG A 136 8.82 3.62 13.55
CA ARG A 136 8.37 4.15 12.26
C ARG A 136 6.84 4.04 12.16
N ARG A 137 6.19 5.12 11.72
CA ARG A 137 4.74 5.14 11.50
C ARG A 137 4.40 4.69 10.10
N ALA A 138 3.25 4.01 9.96
CA ALA A 138 2.67 3.73 8.66
C ALA A 138 1.14 3.77 8.72
N ILE A 139 0.50 4.26 7.65
CA ILE A 139 -0.95 4.21 7.47
C ILE A 139 -1.26 3.40 6.23
N GLY A 140 -1.98 2.30 6.38
CA GLY A 140 -2.51 1.51 5.28
C GLY A 140 -3.98 1.79 5.06
N TYR A 141 -4.35 2.19 3.85
CA TYR A 141 -5.73 2.23 3.39
C TYR A 141 -6.05 0.90 2.72
N ILE A 142 -7.09 0.23 3.20
CA ILE A 142 -7.36 -1.15 2.81
C ILE A 142 -8.79 -1.36 2.31
N TRP A 143 -8.93 -2.34 1.41
CA TRP A 143 -10.20 -2.98 1.11
C TRP A 143 -10.24 -4.33 1.82
N ASP A 144 -11.04 -4.43 2.85
CA ASP A 144 -11.16 -5.64 3.67
C ASP A 144 -12.30 -6.55 3.18
N SER A 145 -12.26 -7.84 3.52
CA SER A 145 -13.35 -8.75 3.15
C SER A 145 -14.54 -8.68 4.12
N ASN A 146 -14.29 -8.43 5.42
CA ASN A 146 -15.30 -8.54 6.48
C ASN A 146 -15.33 -7.40 7.50
N ALA A 147 -14.20 -6.73 7.76
CA ALA A 147 -14.17 -5.64 8.73
C ALA A 147 -14.97 -4.42 8.22
N PRO A 148 -15.71 -3.71 9.07
CA PRO A 148 -16.54 -2.59 8.66
C PRO A 148 -15.71 -1.40 8.18
N VAL A 149 -16.27 -0.63 7.25
CA VAL A 149 -15.67 0.64 6.79
C VAL A 149 -15.50 1.59 7.97
N GLY A 150 -14.34 2.25 8.04
CA GLY A 150 -13.95 3.15 9.13
C GLY A 150 -13.22 2.47 10.29
N GLU A 151 -13.17 1.14 10.33
CA GLU A 151 -12.39 0.40 11.32
C GLU A 151 -10.90 0.76 11.18
N ILE A 152 -10.22 0.92 12.32
CA ILE A 152 -8.78 1.16 12.39
C ILE A 152 -8.15 0.13 13.30
N VAL A 153 -7.30 -0.71 12.74
CA VAL A 153 -6.53 -1.71 13.50
C VAL A 153 -5.06 -1.31 13.55
N ARG A 154 -4.52 -1.17 14.77
CA ARG A 154 -3.10 -0.88 14.96
C ARG A 154 -2.32 -2.16 15.15
N GLN A 155 -1.26 -2.30 14.37
CA GLN A 155 -0.32 -3.40 14.43
C GLN A 155 1.05 -2.82 14.83
N ARG A 156 1.52 -3.21 16.01
CA ARG A 156 2.80 -2.77 16.54
C ARG A 156 3.78 -3.93 16.63
N ASP A 157 4.97 -3.69 16.16
CA ASP A 157 6.13 -4.52 16.42
C ASP A 157 7.25 -3.68 17.07
N ARG A 158 8.46 -4.25 17.15
CA ARG A 158 9.61 -3.60 17.78
C ARG A 158 10.06 -2.31 17.06
N HIS A 159 9.77 -2.16 15.77
CA HIS A 159 10.31 -1.10 14.92
C HIS A 159 9.24 -0.28 14.22
N THR A 160 8.01 -0.79 14.18
CA THR A 160 6.93 -0.24 13.38
C THR A 160 5.65 -0.13 14.19
N ASP A 161 4.94 0.97 14.00
CA ASP A 161 3.57 1.18 14.46
C ASP A 161 2.71 1.51 13.22
N ARG A 162 2.04 0.49 12.71
CA ARG A 162 1.22 0.57 11.51
C ARG A 162 -0.26 0.58 11.87
N ALA A 163 -1.00 1.50 11.30
CA ALA A 163 -2.46 1.52 11.36
C ALA A 163 -3.05 1.13 10.01
N LEU A 164 -3.96 0.16 10.00
CA LEU A 164 -4.74 -0.21 8.83
C LEU A 164 -6.15 0.36 8.97
N LEU A 165 -6.55 1.22 8.04
CA LEU A 165 -7.85 1.87 7.98
C LEU A 165 -8.67 1.26 6.86
N VAL A 166 -9.83 0.70 7.20
CA VAL A 166 -10.76 0.12 6.23
C VAL A 166 -11.48 1.22 5.47
N VAL A 167 -11.14 1.42 4.21
CA VAL A 167 -11.79 2.39 3.32
C VAL A 167 -13.01 1.77 2.65
N ARG A 168 -12.89 0.49 2.29
CA ARG A 168 -13.99 -0.29 1.72
C ARG A 168 -14.01 -1.70 2.28
N SER A 169 -15.17 -2.34 2.21
CA SER A 169 -15.37 -3.68 2.76
C SER A 169 -16.37 -4.49 1.94
N GLY A 170 -16.15 -5.80 1.96
CA GLY A 170 -17.05 -6.78 1.35
C GLY A 170 -17.04 -6.77 -0.17
N SER A 171 -17.95 -7.54 -0.76
CA SER A 171 -18.00 -7.78 -2.20
C SER A 171 -18.73 -6.70 -3.00
N THR A 172 -19.39 -5.76 -2.33
CA THR A 172 -20.11 -4.67 -3.01
C THR A 172 -19.13 -3.78 -3.76
N GLY A 173 -19.28 -3.69 -5.09
CA GLY A 173 -18.42 -2.88 -5.94
C GLY A 173 -17.19 -3.61 -6.49
N LEU A 174 -17.03 -4.93 -6.26
CA LEU A 174 -16.01 -5.72 -6.95
C LEU A 174 -16.13 -5.59 -8.47
N GLY A 175 -14.99 -5.60 -9.15
CA GLY A 175 -14.91 -5.45 -10.59
C GLY A 175 -15.22 -4.04 -11.12
N ARG A 176 -15.42 -3.06 -10.25
CA ARG A 176 -15.63 -1.65 -10.60
C ARG A 176 -14.46 -0.80 -10.14
N TRP A 177 -14.17 0.26 -10.88
CA TRP A 177 -13.21 1.27 -10.47
C TRP A 177 -13.79 2.15 -9.36
N HIS A 178 -12.99 2.35 -8.32
CA HIS A 178 -13.28 3.27 -7.22
C HIS A 178 -12.12 4.26 -7.13
N ARG A 179 -12.48 5.54 -7.06
CA ARG A 179 -11.55 6.62 -6.76
C ARG A 179 -11.72 7.03 -5.33
N GLU A 180 -10.64 7.00 -4.57
CA GLU A 180 -10.60 7.40 -3.17
C GLU A 180 -9.84 8.71 -3.01
N THR A 181 -10.22 9.44 -1.99
CA THR A 181 -9.53 10.65 -1.56
C THR A 181 -9.44 10.66 -0.05
N ARG A 182 -8.23 10.83 0.49
CA ARG A 182 -8.00 10.86 1.94
C ARG A 182 -7.14 12.06 2.32
N HIS A 183 -7.49 12.71 3.42
CA HIS A 183 -6.67 13.75 4.03
C HIS A 183 -5.66 13.08 4.96
N VAL A 184 -4.47 12.74 4.41
CA VAL A 184 -3.44 11.95 5.09
C VAL A 184 -2.96 12.61 6.37
N TYR A 185 -2.76 13.94 6.35
CA TYR A 185 -2.35 14.71 7.52
C TYR A 185 -3.34 14.55 8.69
N GLU A 186 -4.64 14.70 8.43
CA GLU A 186 -5.67 14.53 9.46
C GLU A 186 -5.80 13.08 9.92
N ASP A 187 -5.71 12.11 9.02
CA ASP A 187 -5.70 10.70 9.38
C ASP A 187 -4.52 10.37 10.30
N TYR A 188 -3.33 10.87 9.98
CA TYR A 188 -2.15 10.66 10.80
C TYR A 188 -2.32 11.24 12.22
N ARG A 189 -2.73 12.51 12.32
CA ARG A 189 -2.98 13.16 13.62
C ARG A 189 -4.04 12.45 14.44
N ARG A 190 -5.13 12.04 13.79
CA ARG A 190 -6.22 11.29 14.45
C ARG A 190 -5.73 9.96 15.01
N ILE A 191 -4.90 9.24 14.27
CA ILE A 191 -4.44 7.88 14.60
C ILE A 191 -3.31 7.92 15.64
N PHE A 192 -2.28 8.73 15.40
CA PHE A 192 -1.05 8.69 16.19
C PHE A 192 -1.00 9.75 17.28
N ARG A 193 -1.85 10.78 17.22
CA ARG A 193 -1.90 11.91 18.17
C ARG A 193 -0.60 12.73 18.20
N GLU A 194 0.06 12.83 17.07
CA GLU A 194 1.31 13.58 16.87
C GLU A 194 1.30 14.22 15.46
N GLU A 195 2.21 15.16 15.23
CA GLU A 195 2.40 15.75 13.89
C GLU A 195 3.08 14.73 12.96
N PRO A 196 2.65 14.64 11.67
CA PRO A 196 3.25 13.72 10.73
C PRO A 196 4.69 14.12 10.39
N ALA A 197 5.57 13.13 10.34
CA ALA A 197 6.85 13.25 9.69
C ALA A 197 6.68 13.19 8.16
N ASP A 198 7.76 13.46 7.42
CA ASP A 198 7.77 13.32 5.96
C ASP A 198 7.40 11.91 5.52
N LEU A 199 6.67 11.83 4.43
CA LEU A 199 6.47 10.57 3.73
C LEU A 199 7.78 10.10 3.11
N LEU A 200 8.14 8.83 3.33
CA LEU A 200 9.35 8.21 2.79
C LEU A 200 9.09 7.24 1.65
N ALA A 201 7.99 6.51 1.72
CA ALA A 201 7.68 5.47 0.75
C ALA A 201 6.20 5.18 0.69
N VAL A 202 5.80 4.60 -0.44
CA VAL A 202 4.47 4.01 -0.64
C VAL A 202 4.65 2.55 -0.98
N THR A 203 3.84 1.66 -0.38
CA THR A 203 3.74 0.26 -0.82
C THR A 203 2.34 -0.05 -1.32
N LEU A 204 2.27 -0.92 -2.32
CA LEU A 204 1.04 -1.53 -2.82
C LEU A 204 1.13 -3.02 -2.52
N GLU A 205 0.10 -3.54 -1.86
CA GLU A 205 0.13 -4.87 -1.32
C GLU A 205 -1.15 -5.64 -1.64
N SER A 206 -1.02 -6.96 -1.78
CA SER A 206 -2.12 -7.91 -1.90
C SER A 206 -1.76 -9.18 -1.13
N HIS A 207 -2.62 -9.65 -0.25
CA HIS A 207 -2.34 -10.72 0.69
C HIS A 207 -3.44 -11.77 0.64
N SER A 208 -3.04 -13.06 0.65
CA SER A 208 -3.94 -14.22 0.63
C SER A 208 -3.35 -15.45 1.32
N ASP A 209 -2.24 -15.27 2.06
CA ASP A 209 -1.50 -16.37 2.68
C ASP A 209 -2.07 -16.82 4.03
N ASP A 210 -2.68 -15.93 4.79
CA ASP A 210 -3.31 -16.27 6.08
C ASP A 210 -4.53 -17.18 5.89
N VAL A 211 -5.48 -16.77 5.04
CA VAL A 211 -6.72 -17.54 4.79
C VAL A 211 -6.54 -18.63 3.72
N LYS A 212 -5.33 -18.79 3.18
CA LYS A 212 -5.03 -19.80 2.14
C LYS A 212 -5.88 -19.67 0.87
N GLY A 213 -6.23 -18.43 0.52
CA GLY A 213 -7.09 -18.08 -0.58
C GLY A 213 -6.39 -17.46 -1.77
N GLU A 214 -7.18 -16.77 -2.59
CA GLU A 214 -6.70 -15.96 -3.71
C GLU A 214 -7.11 -14.50 -3.49
N SER A 215 -6.34 -13.58 -4.05
CA SER A 215 -6.74 -12.19 -4.19
C SER A 215 -6.28 -11.59 -5.50
N ALA A 216 -6.99 -10.57 -5.98
CA ALA A 216 -6.60 -9.84 -7.17
C ALA A 216 -7.12 -8.40 -7.11
N VAL A 217 -6.26 -7.46 -7.51
CA VAL A 217 -6.58 -6.03 -7.57
C VAL A 217 -5.89 -5.37 -8.75
N LEU A 218 -6.54 -4.37 -9.32
CA LEU A 218 -5.94 -3.40 -10.23
C LEU A 218 -5.77 -2.06 -9.51
N PHE A 219 -4.60 -1.44 -9.65
CA PHE A 219 -4.33 -0.07 -9.21
C PHE A 219 -4.21 0.84 -10.43
N GLY A 220 -4.98 1.92 -10.43
CA GLY A 220 -4.90 3.01 -11.40
C GLY A 220 -3.95 4.11 -10.92
N THR A 221 -4.28 5.37 -11.27
CA THR A 221 -3.47 6.54 -10.90
C THR A 221 -3.41 6.73 -9.38
N ILE A 222 -2.23 7.06 -8.88
CA ILE A 222 -1.96 7.37 -7.47
C ILE A 222 -1.17 8.66 -7.39
N ARG A 223 -1.62 9.62 -6.59
CA ARG A 223 -0.92 10.89 -6.40
C ARG A 223 -1.21 11.53 -5.04
N LEU A 224 -0.29 12.39 -4.61
CA LEU A 224 -0.52 13.37 -3.54
C LEU A 224 -0.76 14.75 -4.17
N GLN A 225 -1.58 15.55 -3.51
CA GLN A 225 -1.88 16.91 -3.95
C GLN A 225 -2.15 17.79 -2.73
N PRO A 226 -2.02 19.12 -2.85
CA PRO A 226 -2.52 20.07 -1.87
C PRO A 226 -4.02 19.89 -1.61
N LYS A 227 -4.48 20.45 -0.51
CA LYS A 227 -5.91 20.49 -0.15
C LYS A 227 -6.69 21.37 -1.11
#